data_f9d14305c3d0a15ed9d21b50c62551ee
#
_entry.id   f9d14305c3d0a15ed9d21b50c62551ee
#
_cell.length_a   1.000
_cell.length_b   1.000
_cell.length_c   1.000
_cell.angle_alpha   90.00
_cell.angle_beta   90.00
_cell.angle_gamma   90.00
#
_symmetry.space_group_name_H-M   'P 1'
#
loop_
_entity.id
_entity.type
_entity.pdbx_description
1 polymer ?
#
loop_
_entity_poly.entity_id
_entity_poly.type
_entity_poly.pdbx_seq_one_letter_code
_entity_poly.pdbx_strand_id
1 'polypeptide(L)'
;MLLAKDQLTVALALIELDGVARRMVLCPPDVAPEHLPRVMQDAQADAWVGDESSAGGAPGVPIGIVARPELARGTVQRRRSRATEWVLLTSGTTGVPKLVLHSLASLTSALPARVPDPSEPLVWSTFYDIRRYGGLQIFLRGVHAGSLVLSDSTEAVSTFLERAAAAGVTHISGTPSHWRRVLMSGAAERIAPRYVRLSGEIADQPILDSLRATYPEATVAHAFATTEAGVAFEVRDGQAGFPAELLGAAGAVELRILDETLQIRSSGTAQRYLGEGTEPLRAADGFVDTGDRVEERAGRYYFMGRRGGVINVGGLKVHPEEVEAVINAHPWVRMSLVRARRNAITGAIVTAEVVVNAAGGGRGTPPAEEVLTRELADRCRRSLAPHKVPAMIRIVPKLEVSPSGKLVRPIA
;
A
#
# COMPACT_ATOMS: atom_id res chain seq x y z
N MET A 1 -22.31 -5.33 1.65
CA MET A 1 -21.21 -4.33 1.52
C MET A 1 -20.79 -3.87 2.92
N LEU A 2 -19.49 -3.77 3.20
CA LEU A 2 -18.95 -3.34 4.50
C LEU A 2 -18.65 -1.84 4.46
N LEU A 3 -19.42 -1.04 5.21
CA LEU A 3 -19.35 0.43 5.24
C LEU A 3 -18.92 0.98 6.60
N ALA A 4 -18.79 0.14 7.64
CA ALA A 4 -18.36 0.58 8.96
C ALA A 4 -17.05 1.34 8.88
N LYS A 5 -16.89 2.46 9.59
CA LYS A 5 -15.65 3.24 9.64
C LYS A 5 -14.65 2.60 10.59
N ASP A 6 -15.13 2.05 11.70
CA ASP A 6 -14.30 1.35 12.66
C ASP A 6 -13.75 0.03 12.11
N GLN A 7 -12.44 -0.15 12.16
CA GLN A 7 -11.77 -1.33 11.64
C GLN A 7 -12.05 -2.60 12.46
N LEU A 8 -12.33 -2.49 13.76
CA LEU A 8 -12.67 -3.65 14.59
C LEU A 8 -14.04 -4.20 14.18
N THR A 9 -15.01 -3.33 13.96
CA THR A 9 -16.33 -3.70 13.43
C THR A 9 -16.21 -4.41 12.07
N VAL A 10 -15.35 -3.90 11.19
CA VAL A 10 -15.07 -4.55 9.90
C VAL A 10 -14.42 -5.91 10.10
N ALA A 11 -13.42 -6.02 10.97
CA ALA A 11 -12.71 -7.27 11.24
C ALA A 11 -13.67 -8.37 11.73
N LEU A 12 -14.56 -8.02 12.68
CA LEU A 12 -15.59 -8.93 13.19
C LEU A 12 -16.57 -9.33 12.09
N ALA A 13 -17.03 -8.36 11.28
CA ALA A 13 -17.92 -8.64 10.15
C ALA A 13 -17.27 -9.57 9.10
N LEU A 14 -15.99 -9.39 8.80
CA LEU A 14 -15.25 -10.30 7.90
C LEU A 14 -15.22 -11.72 8.43
N ILE A 15 -14.96 -11.90 9.74
CA ILE A 15 -14.94 -13.20 10.38
C ILE A 15 -16.35 -13.81 10.40
N GLU A 16 -17.38 -13.02 10.73
CA GLU A 16 -18.74 -13.51 10.90
C GLU A 16 -19.41 -13.86 9.56
N LEU A 17 -19.14 -13.12 8.51
CA LEU A 17 -19.82 -13.28 7.22
C LEU A 17 -19.11 -14.26 6.27
N ASP A 18 -17.85 -14.60 6.53
CA ASP A 18 -17.17 -15.61 5.71
C ASP A 18 -17.82 -16.98 5.87
N GLY A 19 -18.13 -17.64 4.77
CA GLY A 19 -18.89 -18.89 4.74
C GLY A 19 -20.41 -18.73 4.89
N VAL A 20 -20.91 -17.52 5.14
CA VAL A 20 -22.34 -17.19 5.30
C VAL A 20 -22.83 -16.32 4.16
N ALA A 21 -22.19 -15.20 3.91
CA ALA A 21 -22.52 -14.30 2.82
C ALA A 21 -22.06 -14.87 1.47
N ARG A 22 -22.85 -14.67 0.43
CA ARG A 22 -22.43 -15.00 -0.94
C ARG A 22 -21.21 -14.16 -1.34
N ARG A 23 -21.24 -12.86 -1.01
CA ARG A 23 -20.22 -11.90 -1.40
C ARG A 23 -20.05 -10.83 -0.34
N MET A 24 -18.80 -10.51 -0.02
CA MET A 24 -18.43 -9.38 0.82
C MET A 24 -17.70 -8.34 -0.02
N VAL A 25 -18.18 -7.09 0.01
CA VAL A 25 -17.54 -5.94 -0.66
C VAL A 25 -16.86 -5.10 0.41
N LEU A 26 -15.53 -5.07 0.37
CA LEU A 26 -14.71 -4.34 1.31
C LEU A 26 -14.58 -2.89 0.82
N CYS A 27 -15.42 -2.00 1.35
CA CYS A 27 -15.48 -0.62 0.94
C CYS A 27 -14.65 0.27 1.88
N PRO A 28 -13.49 0.78 1.43
CA PRO A 28 -12.70 1.72 2.23
C PRO A 28 -13.47 3.02 2.51
N PRO A 29 -13.20 3.70 3.66
CA PRO A 29 -13.99 4.87 4.09
C PRO A 29 -13.79 6.12 3.23
N ASP A 30 -12.79 6.12 2.37
CA ASP A 30 -12.45 7.20 1.43
C ASP A 30 -13.05 6.99 0.03
N VAL A 31 -13.89 6.00 -0.17
CA VAL A 31 -14.66 5.87 -1.41
C VAL A 31 -15.67 7.01 -1.47
N ALA A 32 -15.58 7.81 -2.52
CA ALA A 32 -16.46 8.94 -2.70
C ALA A 32 -17.93 8.50 -2.78
N PRO A 33 -18.86 9.18 -2.06
CA PRO A 33 -20.25 8.75 -1.96
C PRO A 33 -20.94 8.59 -3.33
N GLU A 34 -20.57 9.39 -4.32
CA GLU A 34 -21.08 9.32 -5.69
C GLU A 34 -20.75 8.00 -6.41
N HIS A 35 -19.71 7.29 -5.96
CA HIS A 35 -19.32 5.99 -6.54
C HIS A 35 -20.06 4.80 -5.90
N LEU A 36 -20.62 4.98 -4.69
CA LEU A 36 -21.28 3.89 -3.97
C LEU A 36 -22.42 3.21 -4.77
N PRO A 37 -23.33 3.94 -5.43
CA PRO A 37 -24.39 3.30 -6.22
C PRO A 37 -23.83 2.39 -7.32
N ARG A 38 -22.78 2.80 -8.00
CA ARG A 38 -22.13 2.00 -9.05
C ARG A 38 -21.45 0.77 -8.47
N VAL A 39 -20.71 0.94 -7.37
CA VAL A 39 -20.06 -0.18 -6.64
C VAL A 39 -21.10 -1.22 -6.24
N MET A 40 -22.24 -0.78 -5.73
CA MET A 40 -23.33 -1.67 -5.31
C MET A 40 -23.93 -2.43 -6.46
N GLN A 41 -24.21 -1.74 -7.57
CA GLN A 41 -24.75 -2.33 -8.79
C GLN A 41 -23.79 -3.39 -9.35
N ASP A 42 -22.53 -3.04 -9.57
CA ASP A 42 -21.53 -3.93 -10.15
C ASP A 42 -21.22 -5.11 -9.23
N ALA A 43 -21.24 -4.91 -7.91
CA ALA A 43 -21.09 -5.96 -6.92
C ALA A 43 -22.37 -6.77 -6.66
N GLN A 44 -23.53 -6.34 -7.16
CA GLN A 44 -24.85 -6.92 -6.86
C GLN A 44 -25.08 -7.03 -5.35
N ALA A 45 -24.82 -5.92 -4.61
CA ALA A 45 -24.98 -5.89 -3.18
C ALA A 45 -26.46 -5.65 -2.80
N ASP A 46 -27.00 -6.49 -1.95
CA ASP A 46 -28.38 -6.49 -1.46
C ASP A 46 -28.49 -6.05 0.02
N ALA A 47 -27.36 -5.98 0.72
CA ALA A 47 -27.27 -5.55 2.11
C ALA A 47 -25.99 -4.75 2.38
N TRP A 48 -26.01 -3.92 3.42
CA TRP A 48 -24.81 -3.27 3.96
C TRP A 48 -24.67 -3.53 5.46
N VAL A 49 -23.41 -3.55 5.91
CA VAL A 49 -23.04 -3.63 7.31
C VAL A 49 -22.23 -2.38 7.64
N GLY A 50 -22.63 -1.66 8.65
CA GLY A 50 -21.98 -0.44 9.12
C GLY A 50 -21.97 -0.34 10.62
N ASP A 51 -21.32 0.69 11.14
CA ASP A 51 -21.38 1.13 12.53
C ASP A 51 -22.40 2.28 12.68
N GLU A 52 -22.55 2.80 13.90
CA GLU A 52 -23.47 3.92 14.17
C GLU A 52 -23.14 5.17 13.34
N SER A 53 -21.85 5.40 13.00
CA SER A 53 -21.41 6.50 12.14
C SER A 53 -21.80 6.32 10.67
N SER A 54 -22.16 5.10 10.29
CA SER A 54 -22.58 4.71 8.93
C SER A 54 -24.11 4.64 8.79
N ALA A 55 -24.88 5.08 9.79
CA ALA A 55 -26.33 4.94 9.86
C ALA A 55 -27.11 5.63 8.73
N GLY A 56 -26.46 6.49 7.92
CA GLY A 56 -27.02 7.02 6.66
C GLY A 56 -27.15 5.98 5.55
N GLY A 57 -26.55 4.82 5.71
CA GLY A 57 -26.65 3.68 4.81
C GLY A 57 -26.05 3.93 3.43
N ALA A 58 -26.28 2.96 2.55
CA ALA A 58 -25.98 3.10 1.14
C ALA A 58 -27.27 3.37 0.37
N PRO A 59 -27.37 4.45 -0.43
CA PRO A 59 -28.56 4.74 -1.23
C PRO A 59 -28.96 3.55 -2.10
N GLY A 60 -30.21 3.11 -1.99
CA GLY A 60 -30.76 2.03 -2.83
C GLY A 60 -30.56 0.61 -2.29
N VAL A 61 -29.97 0.40 -1.10
CA VAL A 61 -29.89 -0.91 -0.46
C VAL A 61 -30.88 -1.02 0.67
N PRO A 62 -31.88 -1.94 0.58
CA PRO A 62 -32.97 -2.01 1.54
C PRO A 62 -32.59 -2.58 2.90
N ILE A 63 -31.52 -3.38 2.99
CA ILE A 63 -31.15 -4.10 4.21
C ILE A 63 -29.91 -3.47 4.82
N GLY A 64 -30.09 -2.82 5.96
CA GLY A 64 -28.99 -2.25 6.74
C GLY A 64 -28.80 -3.01 8.05
N ILE A 65 -27.56 -3.36 8.36
CA ILE A 65 -27.15 -3.97 9.61
C ILE A 65 -26.19 -3.02 10.31
N VAL A 66 -26.59 -2.46 11.44
CA VAL A 66 -25.68 -1.70 12.30
C VAL A 66 -25.01 -2.69 13.24
N ALA A 67 -23.71 -2.90 13.02
CA ALA A 67 -22.90 -3.78 13.86
C ALA A 67 -22.23 -2.99 14.98
N ARG A 68 -22.08 -3.63 16.13
CA ARG A 68 -21.33 -3.13 17.29
C ARG A 68 -20.20 -4.09 17.60
N PRO A 69 -19.01 -3.62 18.01
CA PRO A 69 -17.88 -4.48 18.34
C PRO A 69 -18.03 -5.12 19.74
N GLU A 70 -19.23 -5.54 20.09
CA GLU A 70 -19.54 -6.21 21.35
C GLU A 70 -19.58 -7.72 21.14
N LEU A 71 -18.80 -8.45 21.95
CA LEU A 71 -18.82 -9.91 21.93
C LEU A 71 -20.09 -10.40 22.62
N ALA A 72 -21.09 -10.78 21.83
CA ALA A 72 -22.26 -11.46 22.36
C ALA A 72 -21.89 -12.90 22.77
N ARG A 73 -22.17 -13.26 24.02
CA ARG A 73 -22.10 -14.66 24.46
C ARG A 73 -23.28 -15.42 23.84
N GLY A 74 -23.00 -16.12 22.75
CA GLY A 74 -24.01 -16.92 22.04
C GLY A 74 -23.43 -18.25 21.57
N THR A 75 -24.20 -19.30 21.69
CA THR A 75 -23.89 -20.66 21.19
C THR A 75 -24.49 -20.89 19.81
N VAL A 76 -24.50 -19.88 18.93
CA VAL A 76 -25.03 -20.05 17.58
C VAL A 76 -24.09 -20.96 16.81
N GLN A 77 -24.54 -22.18 16.48
CA GLN A 77 -23.83 -23.07 15.56
C GLN A 77 -23.76 -22.40 14.19
N ARG A 78 -22.57 -22.01 13.81
CA ARG A 78 -22.28 -21.36 12.54
C ARG A 78 -22.31 -22.42 11.42
N ARG A 79 -23.32 -22.38 10.58
CA ARG A 79 -23.36 -23.19 9.36
C ARG A 79 -22.62 -22.47 8.24
N ARG A 80 -21.35 -22.81 8.05
CA ARG A 80 -20.61 -22.42 6.85
C ARG A 80 -21.11 -23.26 5.68
N SER A 81 -21.88 -22.67 4.79
CA SER A 81 -22.50 -23.39 3.67
C SER A 81 -22.07 -22.88 2.30
N ARG A 82 -21.26 -21.82 2.25
CA ARG A 82 -20.90 -21.14 1.00
C ARG A 82 -19.41 -20.80 0.92
N ALA A 83 -18.87 -20.81 -0.28
CA ALA A 83 -17.59 -20.17 -0.57
C ALA A 83 -17.87 -18.66 -0.79
N THR A 84 -17.52 -17.84 0.19
CA THR A 84 -17.73 -16.41 0.10
C THR A 84 -16.79 -15.76 -0.92
N GLU A 85 -17.34 -14.94 -1.79
CA GLU A 85 -16.59 -14.08 -2.70
C GLU A 85 -16.14 -12.82 -1.97
N TRP A 86 -14.88 -12.45 -2.12
CA TRP A 86 -14.27 -11.27 -1.50
C TRP A 86 -13.98 -10.23 -2.56
N VAL A 87 -14.61 -9.07 -2.48
CA VAL A 87 -14.44 -7.99 -3.47
C VAL A 87 -13.69 -6.84 -2.84
N LEU A 88 -12.54 -6.50 -3.43
CA LEU A 88 -11.73 -5.36 -3.05
C LEU A 88 -11.83 -4.25 -4.09
N LEU A 89 -11.72 -3.02 -3.65
CA LEU A 89 -11.75 -1.84 -4.49
C LEU A 89 -10.32 -1.34 -4.75
N THR A 90 -10.01 -1.07 -6.04
CA THR A 90 -8.76 -0.41 -6.43
C THR A 90 -9.05 0.95 -7.02
N SER A 91 -8.10 1.89 -6.88
CA SER A 91 -8.20 3.18 -7.54
C SER A 91 -8.09 3.00 -9.05
N GLY A 92 -9.20 3.13 -9.76
CA GLY A 92 -9.20 3.18 -11.23
C GLY A 92 -8.54 4.47 -11.73
N THR A 93 -7.93 4.41 -12.91
CA THR A 93 -7.37 5.58 -13.61
C THR A 93 -8.45 6.60 -14.01
N THR A 94 -9.70 6.18 -14.05
CA THR A 94 -10.89 6.99 -14.38
C THR A 94 -11.58 7.62 -13.17
N GLY A 95 -11.05 7.43 -11.97
CA GLY A 95 -11.66 7.88 -10.71
C GLY A 95 -12.68 6.89 -10.12
N VAL A 96 -13.37 6.10 -10.95
CA VAL A 96 -14.30 5.06 -10.48
C VAL A 96 -13.52 3.84 -10.02
N PRO A 97 -13.73 3.33 -8.79
CA PRO A 97 -13.05 2.14 -8.31
C PRO A 97 -13.33 0.90 -9.16
N LYS A 98 -12.28 0.14 -9.50
CA LYS A 98 -12.45 -1.20 -10.06
C LYS A 98 -12.71 -2.19 -8.94
N LEU A 99 -13.62 -3.12 -9.17
CA LEU A 99 -13.97 -4.18 -8.23
C LEU A 99 -13.23 -5.46 -8.59
N VAL A 100 -12.38 -5.91 -7.70
CA VAL A 100 -11.51 -7.09 -7.90
C VAL A 100 -12.03 -8.25 -7.07
N LEU A 101 -12.43 -9.33 -7.73
CA LEU A 101 -13.02 -10.51 -7.11
C LEU A 101 -11.96 -11.53 -6.72
N HIS A 102 -11.94 -11.88 -5.45
CA HIS A 102 -11.10 -12.91 -4.85
C HIS A 102 -11.91 -14.05 -4.23
N SER A 103 -11.27 -15.20 -4.07
CA SER A 103 -11.67 -16.24 -3.12
C SER A 103 -10.82 -16.15 -1.85
N LEU A 104 -11.27 -16.73 -0.75
CA LEU A 104 -10.44 -16.84 0.45
C LEU A 104 -9.13 -17.60 0.14
N ALA A 105 -9.18 -18.64 -0.70
CA ALA A 105 -8.00 -19.40 -1.12
C ALA A 105 -6.94 -18.52 -1.81
N SER A 106 -7.35 -17.62 -2.74
CA SER A 106 -6.39 -16.70 -3.36
C SER A 106 -5.83 -15.67 -2.39
N LEU A 107 -6.64 -15.19 -1.44
CA LEU A 107 -6.20 -14.23 -0.42
C LEU A 107 -5.23 -14.85 0.60
N THR A 108 -5.38 -16.13 0.90
CA THR A 108 -4.55 -16.84 1.88
C THR A 108 -3.35 -17.56 1.27
N SER A 109 -3.21 -17.56 -0.06
CA SER A 109 -2.13 -18.28 -0.78
C SER A 109 -0.70 -17.89 -0.34
N ALA A 110 -0.50 -16.68 0.15
CA ALA A 110 0.79 -16.18 0.64
C ALA A 110 0.97 -16.34 2.17
N LEU A 111 0.04 -16.99 2.87
CA LEU A 111 0.20 -17.31 4.29
C LEU A 111 1.11 -18.53 4.45
N PRO A 112 1.92 -18.57 5.53
CA PRO A 112 2.68 -19.76 5.85
C PRO A 112 1.75 -20.94 6.12
N ALA A 113 2.11 -22.12 5.64
CA ALA A 113 1.31 -23.34 5.84
C ALA A 113 1.26 -23.77 7.32
N ARG A 114 2.31 -23.44 8.09
CA ARG A 114 2.41 -23.80 9.51
C ARG A 114 1.86 -22.65 10.38
N VAL A 115 1.00 -23.00 11.32
CA VAL A 115 0.58 -22.08 12.38
C VAL A 115 1.81 -21.77 13.26
N PRO A 116 2.05 -20.51 13.63
CA PRO A 116 3.13 -20.14 14.54
C PRO A 116 3.06 -20.89 15.86
N ASP A 117 4.24 -21.12 16.49
CA ASP A 117 4.32 -21.73 17.80
C ASP A 117 3.66 -20.82 18.85
N PRO A 118 2.70 -21.32 19.65
CA PRO A 118 2.08 -20.53 20.69
C PRO A 118 3.05 -19.99 21.77
N SER A 119 4.24 -20.61 21.92
CA SER A 119 5.28 -20.15 22.85
C SER A 119 6.02 -18.91 22.34
N GLU A 120 5.94 -18.61 21.03
CA GLU A 120 6.50 -17.41 20.42
C GLU A 120 5.38 -16.54 19.83
N PRO A 121 4.71 -15.72 20.64
CA PRO A 121 3.56 -14.96 20.18
C PRO A 121 3.94 -14.01 19.03
N LEU A 122 3.23 -14.13 17.91
CA LEU A 122 3.31 -13.21 16.80
C LEU A 122 2.16 -12.22 16.92
N VAL A 123 2.44 -11.00 17.36
CA VAL A 123 1.48 -9.91 17.40
C VAL A 123 1.67 -9.05 16.17
N TRP A 124 0.73 -9.16 15.23
CA TRP A 124 0.74 -8.38 14.00
C TRP A 124 0.12 -7.00 14.19
N SER A 125 0.58 -6.04 13.42
CA SER A 125 -0.05 -4.73 13.29
C SER A 125 0.20 -4.13 11.92
N THR A 126 -0.60 -3.11 11.57
CA THR A 126 -0.46 -2.43 10.30
C THR A 126 -1.00 -1.01 10.34
N PHE A 127 -0.39 -0.14 9.54
CA PHE A 127 -0.90 1.21 9.25
C PHE A 127 -1.94 1.23 8.12
N TYR A 128 -2.16 0.09 7.44
CA TYR A 128 -3.15 0.00 6.38
C TYR A 128 -4.56 -0.19 6.94
N ASP A 129 -5.53 0.32 6.20
CA ASP A 129 -6.91 -0.10 6.34
C ASP A 129 -7.09 -1.55 5.87
N ILE A 130 -7.73 -2.38 6.69
CA ILE A 130 -7.92 -3.82 6.40
C ILE A 130 -8.88 -4.09 5.24
N ARG A 131 -9.61 -3.09 4.75
CA ARG A 131 -10.45 -3.19 3.54
C ARG A 131 -9.65 -3.05 2.26
N ARG A 132 -8.37 -2.68 2.34
CA ARG A 132 -7.43 -2.65 1.22
C ARG A 132 -6.58 -3.89 1.21
N TYR A 133 -6.15 -4.31 0.02
CA TYR A 133 -5.41 -5.57 -0.15
C TYR A 133 -4.22 -5.72 0.83
N GLY A 134 -3.39 -4.68 0.97
CA GLY A 134 -2.24 -4.72 1.89
C GLY A 134 -2.65 -4.92 3.35
N GLY A 135 -3.67 -4.20 3.83
CA GLY A 135 -4.22 -4.35 5.18
C GLY A 135 -4.90 -5.69 5.40
N LEU A 136 -5.68 -6.15 4.41
CA LEU A 136 -6.33 -7.47 4.44
C LEU A 136 -5.31 -8.60 4.57
N GLN A 137 -4.17 -8.51 3.88
CA GLN A 137 -3.09 -9.49 4.01
C GLN A 137 -2.53 -9.55 5.43
N ILE A 138 -2.43 -8.40 6.12
CA ILE A 138 -1.97 -8.38 7.52
C ILE A 138 -3.08 -8.86 8.47
N PHE A 139 -4.33 -8.49 8.21
CA PHE A 139 -5.48 -9.02 8.95
C PHE A 139 -5.51 -10.55 8.91
N LEU A 140 -5.38 -11.15 7.72
CA LEU A 140 -5.38 -12.61 7.57
C LEU A 140 -4.16 -13.26 8.26
N ARG A 141 -2.98 -12.63 8.24
CA ARG A 141 -1.80 -13.08 9.01
C ARG A 141 -2.05 -13.00 10.52
N GLY A 142 -2.64 -11.91 11.00
CA GLY A 142 -2.98 -11.75 12.41
C GLY A 142 -3.99 -12.77 12.89
N VAL A 143 -5.03 -13.03 12.11
CA VAL A 143 -6.02 -14.10 12.40
C VAL A 143 -5.35 -15.49 12.40
N HIS A 144 -4.47 -15.74 11.43
CA HIS A 144 -3.71 -17.00 11.35
C HIS A 144 -2.74 -17.18 12.53
N ALA A 145 -2.11 -16.09 12.99
CA ALA A 145 -1.17 -16.09 14.12
C ALA A 145 -1.85 -15.95 15.50
N GLY A 146 -3.15 -15.61 15.52
CA GLY A 146 -3.94 -15.47 16.73
C GLY A 146 -3.92 -14.07 17.38
N SER A 147 -3.20 -13.08 16.83
CA SER A 147 -3.15 -11.75 17.42
C SER A 147 -2.91 -10.63 16.39
N LEU A 148 -3.75 -9.58 16.48
CA LEU A 148 -3.68 -8.39 15.63
C LEU A 148 -4.04 -7.13 16.41
N VAL A 149 -3.23 -6.08 16.27
CA VAL A 149 -3.54 -4.72 16.73
C VAL A 149 -3.93 -3.88 15.53
N LEU A 150 -5.16 -3.41 15.50
CA LEU A 150 -5.68 -2.56 14.43
C LEU A 150 -5.33 -1.08 14.70
N SER A 151 -4.96 -0.36 13.65
CA SER A 151 -4.83 1.10 13.70
C SER A 151 -6.21 1.77 13.52
N ASP A 152 -6.33 3.00 13.99
CA ASP A 152 -7.45 3.89 13.66
C ASP A 152 -6.96 4.95 12.66
N SER A 153 -7.76 5.24 11.64
CA SER A 153 -7.42 6.22 10.60
C SER A 153 -7.34 7.66 11.13
N THR A 154 -7.97 7.93 12.27
CA THR A 154 -7.99 9.24 12.94
C THR A 154 -6.94 9.38 14.03
N GLU A 155 -6.29 8.28 14.41
CA GLU A 155 -5.33 8.20 15.50
C GLU A 155 -3.97 8.81 15.09
N ALA A 156 -3.38 9.58 16.01
CA ALA A 156 -2.01 10.07 15.80
C ALA A 156 -1.01 8.90 15.78
N VAL A 157 0.02 8.99 14.93
CA VAL A 157 1.05 7.95 14.82
C VAL A 157 1.67 7.61 16.18
N SER A 158 1.95 8.63 17.02
CA SER A 158 2.53 8.43 18.36
C SER A 158 1.62 7.61 19.27
N THR A 159 0.31 7.89 19.27
CA THR A 159 -0.68 7.17 20.08
C THR A 159 -0.84 5.72 19.60
N PHE A 160 -0.86 5.52 18.30
CA PHE A 160 -0.88 4.17 17.73
C PHE A 160 0.36 3.35 18.15
N LEU A 161 1.56 3.94 18.08
CA LEU A 161 2.80 3.26 18.50
C LEU A 161 2.82 2.96 20.00
N GLU A 162 2.25 3.83 20.86
CA GLU A 162 2.08 3.54 22.29
C GLU A 162 1.18 2.32 22.53
N ARG A 163 0.05 2.24 21.83
CA ARG A 163 -0.84 1.06 21.91
C ARG A 163 -0.18 -0.19 21.37
N ALA A 164 0.55 -0.07 20.25
CA ALA A 164 1.29 -1.17 19.66
C ALA A 164 2.37 -1.70 20.61
N ALA A 165 3.10 -0.81 21.27
CA ALA A 165 4.08 -1.17 22.30
C ALA A 165 3.43 -1.87 23.49
N ALA A 166 2.33 -1.30 24.04
CA ALA A 166 1.62 -1.88 25.18
C ALA A 166 1.02 -3.26 24.86
N ALA A 167 0.67 -3.51 23.61
CA ALA A 167 0.17 -4.80 23.12
C ALA A 167 1.29 -5.78 22.73
N GLY A 168 2.56 -5.39 22.83
CA GLY A 168 3.70 -6.24 22.49
C GLY A 168 3.78 -6.56 20.98
N VAL A 169 3.48 -5.61 20.09
CA VAL A 169 3.56 -5.82 18.66
C VAL A 169 4.96 -6.24 18.24
N THR A 170 5.05 -7.39 17.58
CA THR A 170 6.29 -7.98 17.08
C THR A 170 6.48 -7.80 15.58
N HIS A 171 5.38 -7.71 14.82
CA HIS A 171 5.36 -7.65 13.36
C HIS A 171 4.50 -6.47 12.91
N ILE A 172 5.07 -5.55 12.14
CA ILE A 172 4.34 -4.36 11.72
C ILE A 172 4.57 -4.04 10.24
N SER A 173 3.51 -3.70 9.53
CA SER A 173 3.53 -3.41 8.10
C SER A 173 2.98 -2.03 7.78
N GLY A 174 3.61 -1.36 6.80
CA GLY A 174 3.18 -0.05 6.32
C GLY A 174 3.77 0.28 4.95
N THR A 175 3.34 1.40 4.36
CA THR A 175 4.00 1.95 3.18
C THR A 175 5.33 2.61 3.58
N PRO A 176 6.28 2.83 2.67
CA PRO A 176 7.41 3.73 2.88
C PRO A 176 6.99 5.08 3.44
N SER A 177 5.89 5.67 2.95
CA SER A 177 5.36 6.94 3.49
C SER A 177 4.86 6.84 4.93
N HIS A 178 4.26 5.71 5.34
CA HIS A 178 3.92 5.48 6.75
C HIS A 178 5.18 5.43 7.60
N TRP A 179 6.18 4.68 7.19
CA TRP A 179 7.42 4.53 7.94
C TRP A 179 8.20 5.83 8.05
N ARG A 180 8.21 6.65 6.97
CA ARG A 180 8.78 7.99 7.05
C ARG A 180 8.07 8.84 8.12
N ARG A 181 6.74 8.78 8.22
CA ARG A 181 6.00 9.49 9.29
C ARG A 181 6.33 8.95 10.68
N VAL A 182 6.49 7.64 10.83
CA VAL A 182 6.94 7.02 12.10
C VAL A 182 8.29 7.57 12.52
N LEU A 183 9.28 7.49 11.64
CA LEU A 183 10.63 8.02 11.90
C LEU A 183 10.62 9.52 12.23
N MET A 184 9.60 10.23 11.75
CA MET A 184 9.39 11.66 11.96
C MET A 184 8.73 12.00 13.28
N SER A 185 7.91 11.12 13.79
CA SER A 185 7.07 11.43 14.95
C SER A 185 7.87 11.55 16.25
N GLY A 186 9.14 11.16 16.27
CA GLY A 186 9.95 10.99 17.48
C GLY A 186 9.46 9.85 18.38
N ALA A 187 8.51 9.03 17.89
CA ALA A 187 7.93 7.91 18.64
C ALA A 187 8.38 6.53 18.11
N ALA A 188 9.27 6.50 17.12
CA ALA A 188 9.73 5.26 16.52
C ALA A 188 10.33 4.29 17.56
N GLU A 189 11.09 4.80 18.51
CA GLU A 189 11.75 4.02 19.55
C GLU A 189 10.80 3.43 20.63
N ARG A 190 9.51 3.80 20.58
CA ARG A 190 8.51 3.26 21.51
C ARG A 190 8.15 1.80 21.23
N ILE A 191 8.40 1.32 20.03
CA ILE A 191 8.21 -0.08 19.64
C ILE A 191 9.57 -0.75 19.37
N ALA A 192 9.64 -2.06 19.63
CA ALA A 192 10.79 -2.90 19.31
C ALA A 192 10.34 -4.10 18.47
N PRO A 193 9.95 -3.88 17.19
CA PRO A 193 9.48 -4.95 16.34
C PRO A 193 10.61 -5.92 15.99
N ARG A 194 10.29 -7.20 15.85
CA ARG A 194 11.19 -8.22 15.27
C ARG A 194 11.12 -8.23 13.74
N TYR A 195 10.03 -7.71 13.18
CA TYR A 195 9.80 -7.70 11.74
C TYR A 195 9.10 -6.40 11.30
N VAL A 196 9.74 -5.70 10.37
CA VAL A 196 9.25 -4.47 9.74
C VAL A 196 9.05 -4.73 8.27
N ARG A 197 7.83 -4.50 7.76
CA ARG A 197 7.50 -4.75 6.35
C ARG A 197 7.03 -3.49 5.65
N LEU A 198 7.63 -3.22 4.50
CA LEU A 198 7.21 -2.15 3.60
C LEU A 198 6.48 -2.74 2.38
N SER A 199 5.40 -2.12 1.93
CA SER A 199 4.73 -2.50 0.69
C SER A 199 3.82 -1.37 0.19
N GLY A 200 3.38 -1.46 -1.08
CA GLY A 200 2.40 -0.55 -1.68
C GLY A 200 2.97 0.73 -2.27
N GLU A 201 4.22 1.04 -2.01
CA GLU A 201 5.04 2.09 -2.66
C GLU A 201 6.45 1.54 -2.88
N ILE A 202 7.23 2.24 -3.71
CA ILE A 202 8.64 1.88 -3.93
C ILE A 202 9.43 2.15 -2.64
N ALA A 203 10.07 1.11 -2.09
CA ALA A 203 11.00 1.24 -0.99
C ALA A 203 12.37 1.63 -1.57
N ASP A 204 12.77 2.89 -1.39
CA ASP A 204 14.09 3.37 -1.75
C ASP A 204 15.15 3.00 -0.70
N GLN A 205 16.43 3.06 -1.07
CA GLN A 205 17.51 2.68 -0.15
C GLN A 205 17.53 3.52 1.14
N PRO A 206 17.32 4.84 1.10
CA PRO A 206 17.33 5.67 2.30
C PRO A 206 16.32 5.25 3.37
N ILE A 207 15.10 4.83 3.00
CA ILE A 207 14.12 4.38 4.00
C ILE A 207 14.51 3.02 4.59
N LEU A 208 15.07 2.11 3.78
CA LEU A 208 15.53 0.81 4.26
C LEU A 208 16.69 0.99 5.25
N ASP A 209 17.65 1.83 4.93
CA ASP A 209 18.81 2.12 5.80
C ASP A 209 18.37 2.79 7.10
N SER A 210 17.44 3.75 7.04
CA SER A 210 16.90 4.42 8.22
C SER A 210 16.18 3.46 9.17
N LEU A 211 15.38 2.54 8.62
CA LEU A 211 14.66 1.54 9.42
C LEU A 211 15.61 0.51 10.05
N ARG A 212 16.65 0.09 9.33
CA ARG A 212 17.67 -0.82 9.87
C ARG A 212 18.50 -0.15 10.97
N ALA A 213 18.78 1.14 10.83
CA ALA A 213 19.45 1.91 11.89
C ALA A 213 18.57 2.10 13.13
N THR A 214 17.25 2.29 12.94
CA THR A 214 16.30 2.49 14.05
C THR A 214 15.96 1.17 14.75
N TYR A 215 15.88 0.06 14.01
CA TYR A 215 15.50 -1.26 14.51
C TYR A 215 16.56 -2.31 14.12
N PRO A 216 17.76 -2.27 14.73
CA PRO A 216 18.88 -3.12 14.31
C PRO A 216 18.62 -4.62 14.51
N GLU A 217 17.76 -4.98 15.46
CA GLU A 217 17.38 -6.38 15.74
C GLU A 217 16.22 -6.87 14.87
N ALA A 218 15.59 -5.97 14.08
CA ALA A 218 14.46 -6.33 13.25
C ALA A 218 14.90 -6.81 11.87
N THR A 219 14.19 -7.81 11.34
CA THR A 219 14.22 -8.08 9.92
C THR A 219 13.42 -6.99 9.20
N VAL A 220 14.10 -6.14 8.44
CA VAL A 220 13.47 -5.14 7.57
C VAL A 220 13.30 -5.73 6.18
N ALA A 221 12.06 -5.87 5.75
CA ALA A 221 11.70 -6.44 4.45
C ALA A 221 10.85 -5.46 3.63
N HIS A 222 10.94 -5.55 2.31
CA HIS A 222 9.95 -4.92 1.45
C HIS A 222 9.35 -5.94 0.49
N ALA A 223 8.07 -5.73 0.16
CA ALA A 223 7.32 -6.70 -0.63
C ALA A 223 6.56 -6.01 -1.75
N PHE A 224 6.45 -6.70 -2.87
CA PHE A 224 5.61 -6.30 -3.98
C PHE A 224 4.32 -7.12 -4.00
N ALA A 225 3.22 -6.41 -4.08
CA ALA A 225 1.90 -6.99 -4.16
C ALA A 225 0.95 -6.06 -4.92
N THR A 226 0.04 -6.62 -5.68
CA THR A 226 -1.08 -5.90 -6.27
C THR A 226 -2.40 -6.55 -5.87
N THR A 227 -3.48 -5.79 -5.88
CA THR A 227 -4.80 -6.36 -5.61
C THR A 227 -5.14 -7.43 -6.64
N GLU A 228 -4.74 -7.25 -7.87
CA GLU A 228 -5.06 -8.13 -9.00
C GLU A 228 -4.26 -9.43 -8.99
N ALA A 229 -2.94 -9.34 -8.75
CA ALA A 229 -2.03 -10.49 -8.88
C ALA A 229 -1.68 -11.17 -7.55
N GLY A 230 -2.03 -10.55 -6.44
CA GLY A 230 -1.64 -11.05 -5.12
C GLY A 230 -0.26 -10.60 -4.66
N VAL A 231 0.28 -11.28 -3.64
CA VAL A 231 1.65 -11.08 -3.17
C VAL A 231 2.60 -11.78 -4.13
N ALA A 232 3.52 -11.03 -4.73
CA ALA A 232 4.47 -11.56 -5.70
C ALA A 232 5.77 -12.04 -5.05
N PHE A 233 6.40 -11.19 -4.27
CA PHE A 233 7.67 -11.52 -3.59
C PHE A 233 7.90 -10.61 -2.39
N GLU A 234 8.89 -11.01 -1.60
CA GLU A 234 9.41 -10.25 -0.49
C GLU A 234 10.95 -10.28 -0.52
N VAL A 235 11.57 -9.13 -0.33
CA VAL A 235 13.03 -8.95 -0.32
C VAL A 235 13.47 -8.61 1.10
N ARG A 236 14.51 -9.31 1.60
CA ARG A 236 15.01 -9.19 2.98
C ARG A 236 16.51 -8.87 3.05
N ASP A 237 17.15 -8.67 1.91
CA ASP A 237 18.60 -8.43 1.82
C ASP A 237 19.02 -7.00 2.19
N GLY A 238 18.05 -6.14 2.52
CA GLY A 238 18.27 -4.75 2.91
C GLY A 238 18.57 -3.82 1.73
N GLN A 239 18.39 -4.28 0.49
CA GLN A 239 18.63 -3.50 -0.71
C GLN A 239 17.33 -3.13 -1.41
N ALA A 240 17.25 -1.94 -1.98
CA ALA A 240 16.14 -1.52 -2.85
C ALA A 240 16.07 -2.36 -4.13
N GLY A 241 14.88 -2.41 -4.74
CA GLY A 241 14.64 -3.27 -5.90
C GLY A 241 14.55 -4.75 -5.53
N PHE A 242 14.62 -5.65 -6.51
CA PHE A 242 14.57 -7.09 -6.27
C PHE A 242 15.59 -7.85 -7.13
N PRO A 243 16.16 -8.96 -6.62
CA PRO A 243 17.14 -9.75 -7.35
C PRO A 243 16.59 -10.33 -8.66
N ALA A 244 17.40 -10.35 -9.71
CA ALA A 244 17.01 -10.88 -11.03
C ALA A 244 16.67 -12.38 -10.97
N GLU A 245 17.22 -13.12 -10.01
CA GLU A 245 16.98 -14.56 -9.80
C GLU A 245 15.52 -14.89 -9.44
N LEU A 246 14.73 -13.89 -9.03
CA LEU A 246 13.29 -14.08 -8.81
C LEU A 246 12.51 -14.25 -10.12
N LEU A 247 13.09 -13.82 -11.26
CA LEU A 247 12.48 -14.04 -12.57
C LEU A 247 12.68 -15.48 -13.01
N GLY A 248 11.61 -16.10 -13.52
CA GLY A 248 11.66 -17.45 -14.04
C GLY A 248 11.84 -18.54 -12.97
N ALA A 249 11.87 -18.18 -11.68
CA ALA A 249 11.90 -19.16 -10.61
C ALA A 249 10.62 -20.01 -10.63
N ALA A 250 10.76 -21.32 -10.70
CA ALA A 250 9.63 -22.23 -10.62
C ALA A 250 9.07 -22.23 -9.17
N GLY A 251 7.76 -21.95 -9.03
CA GLY A 251 7.14 -21.90 -7.71
C GLY A 251 5.66 -21.54 -7.76
N ALA A 252 5.11 -21.23 -6.60
CA ALA A 252 3.73 -20.77 -6.46
C ALA A 252 3.48 -19.39 -7.11
N VAL A 253 4.56 -18.65 -7.37
CA VAL A 253 4.56 -17.34 -8.05
C VAL A 253 5.59 -17.36 -9.16
N GLU A 254 5.17 -17.02 -10.34
CA GLU A 254 6.02 -16.86 -11.52
C GLU A 254 6.06 -15.40 -11.93
N LEU A 255 7.28 -14.89 -12.18
CA LEU A 255 7.53 -13.51 -12.57
C LEU A 255 8.17 -13.47 -13.95
N ARG A 256 7.75 -12.54 -14.78
CA ARG A 256 8.43 -12.21 -16.04
C ARG A 256 8.37 -10.71 -16.30
N ILE A 257 9.22 -10.25 -17.19
CA ILE A 257 9.18 -8.89 -17.72
C ILE A 257 8.80 -8.95 -19.20
N LEU A 258 7.75 -8.22 -19.55
CA LEU A 258 7.32 -8.06 -20.93
C LEU A 258 7.01 -6.57 -21.16
N ASP A 259 7.53 -6.00 -22.24
CA ASP A 259 7.40 -4.58 -22.58
C ASP A 259 7.78 -3.66 -21.39
N GLU A 260 8.91 -3.97 -20.76
CA GLU A 260 9.45 -3.27 -19.58
C GLU A 260 8.54 -3.30 -18.35
N THR A 261 7.43 -4.06 -18.35
CA THR A 261 6.52 -4.19 -17.20
C THR A 261 6.63 -5.55 -16.53
N LEU A 262 6.51 -5.53 -15.21
CA LEU A 262 6.46 -6.74 -14.41
C LEU A 262 5.11 -7.43 -14.60
N GLN A 263 5.14 -8.71 -14.96
CA GLN A 263 3.96 -9.56 -15.06
C GLN A 263 4.05 -10.72 -14.07
N ILE A 264 2.90 -11.09 -13.52
CA ILE A 264 2.82 -12.06 -12.42
C ILE A 264 1.77 -13.12 -12.74
N ARG A 265 2.12 -14.38 -12.51
CA ARG A 265 1.20 -15.52 -12.46
C ARG A 265 1.33 -16.20 -11.11
N SER A 266 0.24 -16.27 -10.34
CA SER A 266 0.27 -16.86 -8.99
C SER A 266 -1.09 -17.44 -8.58
N SER A 267 -1.07 -18.30 -7.58
CA SER A 267 -2.29 -18.80 -6.90
C SER A 267 -3.02 -17.70 -6.12
N GLY A 268 -2.34 -16.59 -5.81
CA GLY A 268 -2.91 -15.40 -5.17
C GLY A 268 -3.64 -14.46 -6.12
N THR A 269 -3.60 -14.74 -7.45
CA THR A 269 -4.26 -13.91 -8.45
C THR A 269 -5.77 -13.90 -8.28
N ALA A 270 -6.37 -12.71 -8.35
CA ALA A 270 -7.82 -12.53 -8.33
C ALA A 270 -8.51 -13.27 -9.48
N GLN A 271 -9.78 -13.56 -9.34
CA GLN A 271 -10.53 -14.30 -10.35
C GLN A 271 -10.84 -13.44 -11.58
N ARG A 272 -11.37 -12.24 -11.36
CA ARG A 272 -11.79 -11.30 -12.42
C ARG A 272 -12.13 -9.94 -11.83
N TYR A 273 -12.34 -8.97 -12.69
CA TYR A 273 -13.05 -7.73 -12.35
C TYR A 273 -14.56 -7.96 -12.36
N LEU A 274 -15.30 -7.17 -11.57
CA LEU A 274 -16.76 -7.08 -11.63
C LEU A 274 -17.16 -5.79 -12.35
N GLY A 275 -18.35 -5.81 -12.96
CA GLY A 275 -18.93 -4.72 -13.74
C GLY A 275 -18.94 -5.00 -15.23
N GLU A 276 -19.84 -4.34 -15.96
CA GLU A 276 -19.96 -4.48 -17.42
C GLU A 276 -18.79 -3.82 -18.15
N GLY A 277 -18.35 -4.42 -19.26
CA GLY A 277 -17.31 -3.88 -20.12
C GLY A 277 -15.91 -3.87 -19.51
N THR A 278 -15.68 -4.65 -18.44
CA THR A 278 -14.35 -4.77 -17.83
C THR A 278 -13.43 -5.61 -18.71
N GLU A 279 -12.18 -5.13 -18.87
CA GLU A 279 -11.13 -5.89 -19.54
C GLU A 279 -10.77 -7.18 -18.76
N PRO A 280 -10.28 -8.22 -19.45
CA PRO A 280 -9.76 -9.40 -18.78
C PRO A 280 -8.65 -9.03 -17.79
N LEU A 281 -8.72 -9.60 -16.56
CA LEU A 281 -7.69 -9.40 -15.55
C LEU A 281 -6.38 -10.10 -15.90
N ARG A 282 -6.46 -11.20 -16.63
CA ARG A 282 -5.32 -12.05 -17.01
C ARG A 282 -5.20 -12.14 -18.53
N ALA A 283 -3.97 -12.20 -19.03
CA ALA A 283 -3.70 -12.60 -20.40
C ALA A 283 -4.05 -14.08 -20.63
N ALA A 284 -4.07 -14.51 -21.89
CA ALA A 284 -4.42 -15.90 -22.25
C ALA A 284 -3.50 -16.95 -21.62
N ASP A 285 -2.26 -16.60 -21.34
CA ASP A 285 -1.26 -17.43 -20.66
C ASP A 285 -1.32 -17.38 -19.13
N GLY A 286 -2.31 -16.68 -18.58
CA GLY A 286 -2.59 -16.59 -17.14
C GLY A 286 -1.81 -15.51 -16.39
N PHE A 287 -0.92 -14.76 -17.05
CA PHE A 287 -0.20 -13.64 -16.41
C PHE A 287 -1.08 -12.40 -16.28
N VAL A 288 -0.85 -11.68 -15.19
CA VAL A 288 -1.42 -10.35 -14.93
C VAL A 288 -0.34 -9.31 -15.20
N ASP A 289 -0.61 -8.35 -16.07
CA ASP A 289 0.25 -7.17 -16.25
C ASP A 289 0.00 -6.19 -15.10
N THR A 290 1.02 -5.93 -14.30
CA THR A 290 0.92 -5.00 -13.17
C THR A 290 0.88 -3.54 -13.59
N GLY A 291 1.37 -3.25 -14.81
CA GLY A 291 1.62 -1.90 -15.30
C GLY A 291 2.79 -1.19 -14.60
N ASP A 292 3.47 -1.87 -13.69
CA ASP A 292 4.66 -1.33 -13.02
C ASP A 292 5.90 -1.60 -13.86
N ARG A 293 6.60 -0.54 -14.28
CA ARG A 293 7.82 -0.63 -15.11
C ARG A 293 9.03 -0.91 -14.24
N VAL A 294 9.93 -1.74 -14.77
CA VAL A 294 11.17 -2.12 -14.10
C VAL A 294 12.36 -1.98 -15.06
N GLU A 295 13.51 -1.67 -14.49
CA GLU A 295 14.80 -1.58 -15.20
C GLU A 295 15.82 -2.45 -14.48
N GLU A 296 16.60 -3.23 -15.25
CA GLU A 296 17.70 -4.02 -14.71
C GLU A 296 18.96 -3.18 -14.56
N ARG A 297 19.61 -3.31 -13.40
CA ARG A 297 20.94 -2.73 -13.14
C ARG A 297 21.73 -3.70 -12.26
N ALA A 298 22.85 -4.18 -12.77
CA ALA A 298 23.79 -5.05 -12.04
C ALA A 298 23.13 -6.28 -11.35
N GLY A 299 22.26 -7.00 -12.08
CA GLY A 299 21.59 -8.20 -11.58
C GLY A 299 20.42 -7.94 -10.64
N ARG A 300 19.92 -6.71 -10.57
CA ARG A 300 18.71 -6.34 -9.83
C ARG A 300 17.77 -5.53 -10.69
N TYR A 301 16.48 -5.69 -10.41
CA TYR A 301 15.43 -4.88 -11.02
C TYR A 301 14.96 -3.79 -10.07
N TYR A 302 14.81 -2.59 -10.60
CA TYR A 302 14.30 -1.42 -9.87
C TYR A 302 12.99 -0.96 -10.49
N PHE A 303 12.03 -0.65 -9.64
CA PHE A 303 10.76 -0.08 -10.09
C PHE A 303 10.98 1.37 -10.54
N MET A 304 10.53 1.65 -11.76
CA MET A 304 10.64 2.98 -12.40
C MET A 304 9.32 3.78 -12.33
N GLY A 305 8.28 3.21 -11.69
CA GLY A 305 6.94 3.78 -11.63
C GLY A 305 5.96 3.09 -12.56
N ARG A 306 4.73 3.61 -12.60
CA ARG A 306 3.65 3.04 -13.40
C ARG A 306 3.65 3.56 -14.84
N ARG A 307 3.18 2.74 -15.77
CA ARG A 307 3.02 3.10 -17.20
C ARG A 307 2.22 4.39 -17.39
N GLY A 308 1.18 4.64 -16.58
CA GLY A 308 0.35 5.85 -16.62
C GLY A 308 0.88 7.05 -15.81
N GLY A 309 2.00 6.90 -15.07
CA GLY A 309 2.59 7.96 -14.23
C GLY A 309 3.75 8.71 -14.85
N VAL A 310 4.05 8.46 -16.13
CA VAL A 310 5.21 9.03 -16.82
C VAL A 310 4.95 10.48 -17.21
N ILE A 311 5.87 11.38 -16.84
CA ILE A 311 5.85 12.79 -17.28
C ILE A 311 6.48 12.87 -18.67
N ASN A 312 5.82 13.50 -19.63
CA ASN A 312 6.34 13.71 -20.97
C ASN A 312 6.88 15.15 -21.10
N VAL A 313 8.18 15.30 -21.18
CA VAL A 313 8.88 16.58 -21.31
C VAL A 313 9.45 16.69 -22.72
N GLY A 314 8.74 17.39 -23.61
CA GLY A 314 9.21 17.57 -25.00
C GLY A 314 9.40 16.25 -25.76
N GLY A 315 8.58 15.23 -25.53
CA GLY A 315 8.72 13.90 -26.13
C GLY A 315 9.61 12.93 -25.34
N LEU A 316 10.34 13.41 -24.33
CA LEU A 316 11.20 12.58 -23.50
C LEU A 316 10.43 12.13 -22.23
N LYS A 317 10.60 10.87 -21.86
CA LYS A 317 9.90 10.25 -20.72
C LYS A 317 10.67 10.46 -19.42
N VAL A 318 9.98 10.94 -18.39
CA VAL A 318 10.51 11.11 -17.04
C VAL A 318 9.65 10.30 -16.06
N HIS A 319 10.29 9.44 -15.29
CA HIS A 319 9.66 8.71 -14.19
C HIS A 319 9.82 9.53 -12.90
N PRO A 320 8.71 9.99 -12.28
CA PRO A 320 8.79 10.78 -11.04
C PRO A 320 9.60 10.10 -9.95
N GLU A 321 9.45 8.81 -9.81
CA GLU A 321 10.09 7.99 -8.78
C GLU A 321 11.62 7.94 -8.92
N GLU A 322 12.13 7.97 -10.13
CA GLU A 322 13.58 8.06 -10.41
C GLU A 322 14.16 9.37 -9.89
N VAL A 323 13.46 10.46 -10.11
CA VAL A 323 13.87 11.79 -9.64
C VAL A 323 13.75 11.88 -8.13
N GLU A 324 12.66 11.36 -7.55
CA GLU A 324 12.44 11.29 -6.11
C GLU A 324 13.53 10.48 -5.41
N ALA A 325 13.97 9.36 -5.98
CA ALA A 325 15.04 8.54 -5.41
C ALA A 325 16.35 9.34 -5.27
N VAL A 326 16.70 10.16 -6.27
CA VAL A 326 17.87 11.03 -6.22
C VAL A 326 17.73 12.13 -5.16
N ILE A 327 16.55 12.75 -5.06
CA ILE A 327 16.27 13.80 -4.07
C ILE A 327 16.25 13.21 -2.65
N ASN A 328 15.56 12.09 -2.45
CA ASN A 328 15.42 11.43 -1.15
C ASN A 328 16.76 10.89 -0.60
N ALA A 329 17.75 10.67 -1.45
CA ALA A 329 19.09 10.28 -1.03
C ALA A 329 19.90 11.43 -0.39
N HIS A 330 19.35 12.65 -0.32
CA HIS A 330 19.99 13.77 0.37
C HIS A 330 19.73 13.70 1.89
N PRO A 331 20.73 13.85 2.77
CA PRO A 331 20.59 13.65 4.22
C PRO A 331 19.52 14.52 4.89
N TRP A 332 19.27 15.72 4.36
CA TRP A 332 18.26 16.65 4.86
C TRP A 332 16.89 16.47 4.25
N VAL A 333 16.74 15.56 3.29
CA VAL A 333 15.45 15.27 2.69
C VAL A 333 14.80 14.10 3.41
N ARG A 334 13.57 14.30 3.72
CA ARG A 334 12.72 13.35 4.39
C ARG A 334 11.83 12.59 3.43
N MET A 335 11.20 13.33 2.54
CA MET A 335 10.40 12.80 1.44
C MET A 335 10.28 13.87 0.36
N SER A 336 10.10 13.44 -0.87
CA SER A 336 9.84 14.31 -2.01
C SER A 336 8.68 13.79 -2.82
N LEU A 337 8.06 14.69 -3.57
CA LEU A 337 7.02 14.39 -4.54
C LEU A 337 7.31 15.13 -5.84
N VAL A 338 7.50 14.38 -6.89
CA VAL A 338 7.77 14.90 -8.24
C VAL A 338 6.49 14.90 -9.06
N ARG A 339 6.22 16.02 -9.72
CA ARG A 339 5.00 16.24 -10.51
C ARG A 339 5.30 16.88 -11.85
N ALA A 340 4.39 16.62 -12.80
CA ALA A 340 4.32 17.39 -14.03
C ALA A 340 3.69 18.76 -13.75
N ARG A 341 4.25 19.81 -14.33
CA ARG A 341 3.63 21.12 -14.45
C ARG A 341 3.51 21.49 -15.91
N ARG A 342 2.32 21.90 -16.35
CA ARG A 342 2.10 22.31 -17.75
C ARG A 342 3.07 23.41 -18.17
N ASN A 343 3.62 23.27 -19.36
CA ASN A 343 4.52 24.21 -20.01
C ASN A 343 4.16 24.34 -21.48
N ALA A 344 4.08 25.57 -21.97
CA ALA A 344 3.63 25.84 -23.34
C ALA A 344 4.60 25.36 -24.43
N ILE A 345 5.89 25.19 -24.09
CA ILE A 345 6.95 24.82 -25.05
C ILE A 345 7.16 23.29 -25.07
N THR A 346 7.28 22.68 -23.89
CA THR A 346 7.61 21.25 -23.76
C THR A 346 6.41 20.38 -23.41
N GLY A 347 5.21 20.96 -23.34
CA GLY A 347 4.00 20.29 -22.84
C GLY A 347 4.00 20.17 -21.30
N ALA A 348 5.10 19.70 -20.74
CA ALA A 348 5.30 19.65 -19.28
C ALA A 348 6.75 19.92 -18.89
N ILE A 349 6.94 20.35 -17.65
CA ILE A 349 8.23 20.39 -16.95
C ILE A 349 8.13 19.59 -15.65
N VAL A 350 9.26 19.10 -15.19
CA VAL A 350 9.39 18.39 -13.90
C VAL A 350 9.47 19.42 -12.78
N THR A 351 8.67 19.23 -11.73
CA THR A 351 8.77 20.01 -10.47
C THR A 351 8.83 19.07 -9.28
N ALA A 352 9.48 19.49 -8.20
CA ALA A 352 9.57 18.70 -6.97
C ALA A 352 9.13 19.52 -5.75
N GLU A 353 8.36 18.89 -4.88
CA GLU A 353 8.06 19.35 -3.53
C GLU A 353 8.85 18.49 -2.54
N VAL A 354 9.48 19.10 -1.57
CA VAL A 354 10.43 18.44 -0.66
C VAL A 354 10.09 18.78 0.79
N VAL A 355 9.96 17.75 1.62
CA VAL A 355 9.86 17.91 3.08
C VAL A 355 11.23 17.68 3.70
N VAL A 356 11.68 18.63 4.49
CA VAL A 356 12.99 18.62 5.14
C VAL A 356 12.93 17.87 6.48
N ASN A 357 14.00 17.18 6.80
CA ASN A 357 14.18 16.54 8.09
C ASN A 357 14.67 17.56 9.12
N ALA A 358 13.76 18.15 9.88
CA ALA A 358 14.10 19.15 10.91
C ALA A 358 14.97 18.58 12.05
N ALA A 359 14.89 17.28 12.32
CA ALA A 359 15.64 16.62 13.39
C ALA A 359 17.06 16.17 12.96
N GLY A 360 17.39 16.29 11.67
CA GLY A 360 18.75 16.14 11.13
C GLY A 360 19.52 14.86 11.45
N GLY A 361 18.92 13.83 12.04
CA GLY A 361 19.63 12.60 12.42
C GLY A 361 20.93 12.85 13.21
N GLY A 362 20.96 13.87 14.08
CA GLY A 362 22.15 14.23 14.85
C GLY A 362 23.12 15.20 14.12
N ARG A 363 22.77 15.75 12.98
CA ARG A 363 23.67 16.57 12.12
C ARG A 363 23.53 18.10 12.27
N GLY A 364 22.80 18.59 13.28
CA GLY A 364 22.64 20.03 13.52
C GLY A 364 21.39 20.65 12.86
N THR A 365 21.45 21.94 12.53
CA THR A 365 20.35 22.68 11.88
C THR A 365 20.39 22.50 10.37
N PRO A 366 19.23 22.29 9.71
CA PRO A 366 19.18 22.19 8.25
C PRO A 366 19.71 23.48 7.60
N PRO A 367 20.32 23.37 6.41
CA PRO A 367 20.75 24.54 5.63
C PRO A 367 19.58 25.47 5.33
N ALA A 368 19.87 26.75 5.07
CA ALA A 368 18.87 27.67 4.56
C ALA A 368 18.20 27.10 3.29
N GLU A 369 16.91 27.39 3.09
CA GLU A 369 16.11 26.83 1.99
C GLU A 369 16.78 27.00 0.62
N GLU A 370 17.36 28.18 0.37
CA GLU A 370 18.05 28.47 -0.90
C GLU A 370 19.30 27.60 -1.11
N VAL A 371 20.05 27.34 -0.04
CA VAL A 371 21.25 26.48 -0.08
C VAL A 371 20.84 25.03 -0.36
N LEU A 372 19.86 24.53 0.40
CA LEU A 372 19.37 23.17 0.24
C LEU A 372 18.79 22.95 -1.17
N THR A 373 17.97 23.89 -1.66
CA THR A 373 17.37 23.80 -3.00
C THR A 373 18.47 23.74 -4.09
N ARG A 374 19.55 24.51 -3.93
CA ARG A 374 20.69 24.48 -4.85
C ARG A 374 21.42 23.12 -4.79
N GLU A 375 21.73 22.61 -3.60
CA GLU A 375 22.36 21.30 -3.40
C GLU A 375 21.56 20.17 -4.04
N LEU A 376 20.22 20.17 -3.86
CA LEU A 376 19.32 19.21 -4.47
C LEU A 376 19.31 19.31 -5.99
N ALA A 377 19.27 20.52 -6.55
CA ALA A 377 19.33 20.75 -7.99
C ALA A 377 20.66 20.26 -8.58
N ASP A 378 21.78 20.55 -7.90
CA ASP A 378 23.11 20.12 -8.32
C ASP A 378 23.26 18.59 -8.25
N ARG A 379 22.69 17.97 -7.23
CA ARG A 379 22.62 16.50 -7.11
C ARG A 379 21.84 15.89 -8.28
N CYS A 380 20.67 16.45 -8.60
CA CYS A 380 19.89 15.99 -9.75
C CYS A 380 20.66 16.15 -11.06
N ARG A 381 21.34 17.28 -11.28
CA ARG A 381 22.17 17.49 -12.50
C ARG A 381 23.30 16.49 -12.65
N ARG A 382 23.91 16.04 -11.54
CA ARG A 382 24.99 15.03 -11.56
C ARG A 382 24.49 13.62 -11.82
N SER A 383 23.25 13.32 -11.43
CA SER A 383 22.74 11.94 -11.40
C SER A 383 21.68 11.64 -12.45
N LEU A 384 21.10 12.66 -13.08
CA LEU A 384 19.97 12.51 -14.00
C LEU A 384 20.26 13.16 -15.36
N ALA A 385 19.61 12.66 -16.40
CA ALA A 385 19.62 13.30 -17.71
C ALA A 385 18.98 14.71 -17.63
N PRO A 386 19.41 15.69 -18.45
CA PRO A 386 18.97 17.09 -18.32
C PRO A 386 17.45 17.31 -18.28
N HIS A 387 16.68 16.57 -19.07
CA HIS A 387 15.21 16.67 -19.13
C HIS A 387 14.51 16.13 -17.86
N LYS A 388 15.21 15.35 -17.04
CA LYS A 388 14.70 14.81 -15.77
C LYS A 388 14.96 15.71 -14.58
N VAL A 389 15.85 16.70 -14.73
CA VAL A 389 16.19 17.62 -13.63
C VAL A 389 14.99 18.52 -13.34
N PRO A 390 14.52 18.61 -12.08
CA PRO A 390 13.41 19.49 -11.75
C PRO A 390 13.71 20.95 -12.09
N ALA A 391 12.82 21.57 -12.86
CA ALA A 391 12.90 23.01 -13.18
C ALA A 391 12.60 23.88 -11.96
N MET A 392 11.92 23.31 -10.96
CA MET A 392 11.61 23.98 -9.70
C MET A 392 11.61 22.93 -8.57
N ILE A 393 12.29 23.27 -7.48
CA ILE A 393 12.25 22.53 -6.20
C ILE A 393 11.70 23.47 -5.14
N ARG A 394 10.68 23.05 -4.41
CA ARG A 394 10.02 23.82 -3.34
C ARG A 394 10.13 23.07 -2.03
N ILE A 395 10.54 23.74 -0.99
CA ILE A 395 10.46 23.20 0.37
C ILE A 395 9.03 23.42 0.88
N VAL A 396 8.42 22.35 1.38
CA VAL A 396 7.05 22.37 1.91
C VAL A 396 7.02 21.75 3.31
N PRO A 397 6.12 22.19 4.18
CA PRO A 397 6.05 21.66 5.55
C PRO A 397 5.55 20.23 5.61
N LYS A 398 4.73 19.83 4.64
CA LYS A 398 4.15 18.47 4.53
C LYS A 398 3.77 18.16 3.09
N LEU A 399 3.76 16.87 2.75
CA LEU A 399 3.14 16.35 1.53
C LEU A 399 1.82 15.68 1.87
N GLU A 400 0.90 15.74 0.93
CA GLU A 400 -0.39 15.11 1.07
C GLU A 400 -0.27 13.60 0.89
N VAL A 401 -0.80 12.86 1.86
CA VAL A 401 -0.83 11.39 1.87
C VAL A 401 -2.28 10.96 1.85
N SER A 402 -2.61 10.08 0.92
CA SER A 402 -3.96 9.51 0.82
C SER A 402 -4.32 8.69 2.07
N PRO A 403 -5.59 8.41 2.32
CA PRO A 403 -6.03 7.50 3.37
C PRO A 403 -5.45 6.09 3.25
N SER A 404 -5.01 5.71 2.05
CA SER A 404 -4.27 4.45 1.83
C SER A 404 -2.80 4.51 2.26
N GLY A 405 -2.34 5.65 2.81
CA GLY A 405 -0.96 5.85 3.24
C GLY A 405 0.04 6.07 2.12
N LYS A 406 -0.41 6.38 0.91
CA LYS A 406 0.44 6.68 -0.26
C LYS A 406 0.47 8.16 -0.56
N LEU A 407 1.57 8.65 -1.13
CA LEU A 407 1.65 10.01 -1.65
C LEU A 407 0.57 10.25 -2.72
N VAL A 408 -0.16 11.36 -2.59
CA VAL A 408 -1.18 11.75 -3.57
C VAL A 408 -0.48 12.29 -4.80
N ARG A 409 -0.61 11.55 -5.92
CA ARG A 409 -0.11 11.97 -7.23
C ARG A 409 -1.30 12.39 -8.09
N PRO A 410 -1.48 13.69 -8.40
CA PRO A 410 -2.46 14.10 -9.39
C PRO A 410 -2.12 13.43 -10.73
N ILE A 411 -3.13 12.95 -11.41
CA ILE A 411 -2.98 12.47 -12.81
C ILE A 411 -2.60 13.69 -13.64
N ALA A 412 -1.50 13.58 -14.39
CA ALA A 412 -0.95 14.65 -15.22
C ALA A 412 -1.87 14.99 -16.41
#